data_facce714502aee0330e92002bad6551c
#
_entry.id   facce714502aee0330e92002bad6551c
#
_cell.length_a   1.000
_cell.length_b   1.000
_cell.length_c   1.000
_cell.angle_alpha   90.00
_cell.angle_beta   90.00
_cell.angle_gamma   90.00
#
_symmetry.space_group_name_H-M   'P 1'
#
loop_
_entity.id
_entity.type
_entity.pdbx_description
1 polymer ?
#
loop_
_entity_poly.entity_id
_entity_poly.type
_entity_poly.pdbx_seq_one_letter_code
_entity_poly.pdbx_strand_id
1 'polypeptide(L)'
;DQRIAVIETRERTLAELKTDTAERQPWFCSGCPHNTSTRVPEGSMAMAGIGCHFMAVWMNRSTVGFTQMGGEGVPWVGQAPFSKRPHMFANLGDGTYYHSGFLAVRQSIAAGVNITYKILVNDAVAMTGGQPLDGQLTVPQMTRELEAEGAKKIVIVTDQPEKYAGGTPLNLAPGTTVRHRDELDAVQRELRDTEGCTVLLYDQTCATEKRRRRKRGKLVDPAKRVVINELVCEGCGDCSVQSNCLSVEPVET
;
A
#
# COMPACT_ATOMS: atom_id res chain seq x y z
N ASP A 1 21.17 10.94 41.09
CA ASP A 1 20.63 9.60 40.89
C ASP A 1 21.51 8.83 39.91
N GLN A 2 22.07 7.70 40.33
CA GLN A 2 23.02 6.92 39.51
C GLN A 2 22.46 6.50 38.13
N ARG A 3 21.15 6.25 38.05
CA ARG A 3 20.49 5.87 36.79
C ARG A 3 20.47 7.02 35.76
N ILE A 4 20.20 8.23 36.21
CA ILE A 4 20.22 9.43 35.36
C ILE A 4 21.63 9.67 34.86
N ALA A 5 22.64 9.60 35.70
CA ALA A 5 24.04 9.79 35.32
C ALA A 5 24.51 8.77 34.24
N VAL A 6 24.01 7.51 34.31
CA VAL A 6 24.31 6.48 33.30
C VAL A 6 23.64 6.83 31.95
N ILE A 7 22.39 7.33 31.97
CA ILE A 7 21.68 7.74 30.76
C ILE A 7 22.37 8.92 30.10
N GLU A 8 22.66 9.97 30.90
CA GLU A 8 23.37 11.19 30.40
C GLU A 8 24.75 10.86 29.83
N THR A 9 25.47 9.92 30.46
CA THR A 9 26.77 9.49 29.92
C THR A 9 26.61 8.78 28.57
N ARG A 10 25.60 7.89 28.44
CA ARG A 10 25.33 7.21 27.16
C ARG A 10 24.89 8.19 26.07
N GLU A 11 24.02 9.13 26.38
CA GLU A 11 23.60 10.16 25.44
C GLU A 11 24.77 10.99 24.93
N ARG A 12 25.69 11.38 25.87
CA ARG A 12 26.91 12.11 25.50
C ARG A 12 27.82 11.29 24.58
N THR A 13 28.05 10.01 24.94
CA THR A 13 28.83 9.08 24.10
C THR A 13 28.23 8.92 22.72
N LEU A 14 26.89 8.78 22.61
CA LEU A 14 26.20 8.69 21.34
C LEU A 14 26.30 9.99 20.51
N ALA A 15 26.25 11.14 21.15
CA ALA A 15 26.39 12.44 20.48
C ALA A 15 27.83 12.69 19.96
N GLU A 16 28.83 12.11 20.63
CA GLU A 16 30.25 12.20 20.23
C GLU A 16 30.64 11.18 19.14
N LEU A 17 29.84 10.14 18.92
CA LEU A 17 30.03 9.22 17.82
C LEU A 17 29.81 9.94 16.50
N LYS A 18 30.91 10.27 15.80
CA LYS A 18 30.85 10.64 14.39
C LYS A 18 30.41 9.39 13.61
N THR A 19 29.11 9.29 13.42
CA THR A 19 28.57 8.26 12.56
C THR A 19 28.68 8.75 11.12
N ASP A 20 29.68 8.30 10.37
CA ASP A 20 29.56 8.20 8.92
C ASP A 20 28.52 7.14 8.59
N THR A 21 27.28 7.41 8.98
CA THR A 21 26.17 6.52 8.72
C THR A 21 25.66 6.85 7.32
N ALA A 22 25.97 5.97 6.38
CA ALA A 22 25.18 5.91 5.16
C ALA A 22 23.71 5.78 5.58
N GLU A 23 22.91 6.82 5.39
CA GLU A 23 21.48 6.78 5.64
C GLU A 23 20.84 5.77 4.72
N ARG A 24 20.33 4.67 5.30
CA ARG A 24 19.52 3.74 4.55
C ARG A 24 18.16 4.35 4.28
N GLN A 25 17.87 4.60 3.02
CA GLN A 25 16.51 4.97 2.62
C GLN A 25 15.56 3.80 2.89
N PRO A 26 14.34 4.06 3.39
CA PRO A 26 13.32 3.03 3.54
C PRO A 26 12.89 2.47 2.19
N TRP A 27 12.85 1.12 2.07
CA TRP A 27 12.49 0.42 0.84
C TRP A 27 11.47 -0.67 1.12
N PHE A 28 10.67 -1.01 0.09
CA PHE A 28 9.79 -2.17 0.16
C PHE A 28 10.58 -3.47 0.07
N CYS A 29 10.09 -4.52 0.74
CA CYS A 29 10.65 -5.87 0.60
C CYS A 29 10.61 -6.33 -0.86
N SER A 30 11.54 -7.21 -1.25
CA SER A 30 11.54 -7.85 -2.58
C SER A 30 10.19 -8.55 -2.84
N GLY A 31 9.53 -8.20 -3.96
CA GLY A 31 8.21 -8.73 -4.33
C GLY A 31 7.06 -8.18 -3.49
N CYS A 32 7.27 -7.09 -2.76
CA CYS A 32 6.23 -6.45 -1.97
C CYS A 32 5.10 -5.91 -2.86
N PRO A 33 3.83 -6.20 -2.55
CA PRO A 33 2.69 -5.67 -3.31
C PRO A 33 2.62 -4.14 -3.30
N HIS A 34 3.11 -3.50 -2.24
CA HIS A 34 3.11 -2.03 -2.14
C HIS A 34 4.01 -1.36 -3.17
N ASN A 35 4.98 -2.09 -3.71
CA ASN A 35 5.81 -1.57 -4.79
C ASN A 35 5.00 -1.21 -6.05
N THR A 36 3.90 -1.93 -6.28
CA THR A 36 2.94 -1.63 -7.35
C THR A 36 1.81 -0.74 -6.84
N SER A 37 1.16 -1.12 -5.72
CA SER A 37 -0.06 -0.49 -5.24
C SER A 37 0.10 0.98 -4.84
N THR A 38 1.29 1.43 -4.43
CA THR A 38 1.53 2.83 -4.04
C THR A 38 1.79 3.77 -5.21
N ARG A 39 1.97 3.25 -6.42
CA ARG A 39 2.07 4.09 -7.61
C ARG A 39 0.73 4.74 -7.91
N VAL A 40 0.77 5.95 -8.45
CA VAL A 40 -0.41 6.69 -8.95
C VAL A 40 -0.19 7.14 -10.38
N PRO A 41 -1.23 7.37 -11.18
CA PRO A 41 -1.12 7.89 -12.52
C PRO A 41 -0.41 9.24 -12.56
N GLU A 42 0.24 9.52 -13.67
CA GLU A 42 0.90 10.79 -13.90
C GLU A 42 -0.03 11.98 -13.63
N GLY A 43 0.49 13.04 -13.00
CA GLY A 43 -0.27 14.21 -12.58
C GLY A 43 -1.17 14.00 -11.34
N SER A 44 -1.28 12.77 -10.85
CA SER A 44 -2.04 12.47 -9.63
C SER A 44 -1.15 12.54 -8.38
N MET A 45 -1.80 12.64 -7.21
CA MET A 45 -1.13 12.55 -5.91
C MET A 45 -1.88 11.63 -4.98
N ALA A 46 -1.15 11.10 -4.00
CA ALA A 46 -1.70 10.27 -2.93
C ALA A 46 -1.37 10.84 -1.54
N MET A 47 -2.25 10.62 -0.58
CA MET A 47 -1.96 10.74 0.83
C MET A 47 -1.46 9.41 1.36
N ALA A 48 -0.44 9.47 2.21
CA ALA A 48 0.10 8.29 2.87
C ALA A 48 -0.87 7.80 3.96
N GLY A 49 -1.01 6.49 4.07
CA GLY A 49 -1.57 5.86 5.26
C GLY A 49 -0.47 5.31 6.15
N ILE A 50 -0.81 4.89 7.36
CA ILE A 50 0.13 4.30 8.32
C ILE A 50 0.20 2.79 8.11
N GLY A 51 1.38 2.29 7.78
CA GLY A 51 1.68 0.90 7.46
C GLY A 51 2.93 0.81 6.59
N CYS A 52 3.29 -0.37 6.06
CA CYS A 52 4.44 -0.50 5.16
C CYS A 52 4.34 0.45 3.95
N HIS A 53 3.14 0.73 3.47
CA HIS A 53 2.89 1.64 2.36
C HIS A 53 3.27 3.11 2.67
N PHE A 54 3.45 3.47 3.94
CA PHE A 54 3.97 4.78 4.35
C PHE A 54 5.35 5.08 3.73
N MET A 55 6.17 4.05 3.50
CA MET A 55 7.50 4.22 2.90
C MET A 55 7.47 4.92 1.52
N ALA A 56 6.32 4.94 0.85
CA ALA A 56 6.15 5.68 -0.40
C ALA A 56 6.42 7.21 -0.26
N VAL A 57 6.35 7.76 0.95
CA VAL A 57 6.68 9.17 1.23
C VAL A 57 8.14 9.48 0.94
N TRP A 58 9.05 8.53 1.18
CA TRP A 58 10.49 8.68 0.89
C TRP A 58 10.88 8.25 -0.53
N MET A 59 9.92 7.83 -1.32
CA MET A 59 10.10 7.43 -2.71
C MET A 59 9.51 8.48 -3.64
N ASN A 60 10.02 8.63 -4.84
CA ASN A 60 9.43 9.52 -5.84
C ASN A 60 8.13 8.95 -6.42
N ARG A 61 7.06 8.97 -5.63
CA ARG A 61 5.75 8.36 -5.95
C ARG A 61 4.57 9.30 -5.77
N SER A 62 4.82 10.61 -5.80
CA SER A 62 3.76 11.62 -5.63
C SER A 62 2.88 11.37 -4.40
N THR A 63 3.49 10.85 -3.31
CA THR A 63 2.81 10.56 -2.05
C THR A 63 3.21 11.61 -1.02
N VAL A 64 2.22 12.31 -0.47
CA VAL A 64 2.44 13.46 0.43
C VAL A 64 1.51 13.38 1.63
N GLY A 65 1.98 13.96 2.73
CA GLY A 65 1.18 14.09 3.93
C GLY A 65 0.77 12.76 4.54
N PHE A 66 0.42 12.77 5.79
CA PHE A 66 -0.14 11.63 6.51
C PHE A 66 -0.93 12.14 7.73
N THR A 67 -1.72 11.26 8.32
CA THR A 67 -2.42 11.48 9.57
C THR A 67 -2.36 10.21 10.41
N GLN A 68 -2.94 10.21 11.60
CA GLN A 68 -3.04 9.02 12.44
C GLN A 68 -3.84 7.91 11.75
N MET A 69 -3.63 6.67 12.20
CA MET A 69 -4.45 5.54 11.76
C MET A 69 -5.92 5.80 12.00
N GLY A 70 -6.73 5.63 10.96
CA GLY A 70 -8.16 5.89 10.98
C GLY A 70 -8.58 7.28 10.49
N GLY A 71 -7.62 8.17 10.24
CA GLY A 71 -7.87 9.49 9.64
C GLY A 71 -7.38 9.64 8.21
N GLU A 72 -6.93 8.54 7.58
CA GLU A 72 -6.37 8.56 6.23
C GLU A 72 -7.35 9.16 5.24
N GLY A 73 -6.87 10.09 4.42
CA GLY A 73 -7.68 10.78 3.42
C GLY A 73 -8.54 11.94 3.96
N VAL A 74 -8.87 11.98 5.25
CA VAL A 74 -9.70 13.05 5.84
C VAL A 74 -9.11 14.45 5.67
N PRO A 75 -7.80 14.69 5.73
CA PRO A 75 -7.25 16.01 5.44
C PRO A 75 -7.65 16.54 4.05
N TRP A 76 -7.88 15.66 3.07
CA TRP A 76 -8.37 16.07 1.76
C TRP A 76 -9.79 16.64 1.82
N VAL A 77 -10.64 16.16 2.71
CA VAL A 77 -11.99 16.71 2.91
C VAL A 77 -11.93 18.19 3.25
N GLY A 78 -10.98 18.59 4.11
CA GLY A 78 -10.76 19.99 4.44
C GLY A 78 -10.03 20.80 3.37
N GLN A 79 -9.17 20.15 2.58
CA GLN A 79 -8.35 20.81 1.56
C GLN A 79 -9.06 20.97 0.21
N ALA A 80 -9.92 20.04 -0.16
CA ALA A 80 -10.55 19.98 -1.48
C ALA A 80 -11.22 21.30 -1.91
N PRO A 81 -12.01 21.99 -1.06
CA PRO A 81 -12.65 23.24 -1.44
C PRO A 81 -11.68 24.37 -1.78
N PHE A 82 -10.45 24.32 -1.29
CA PHE A 82 -9.42 25.35 -1.47
C PHE A 82 -8.32 24.95 -2.45
N SER A 83 -8.39 23.73 -2.98
CA SER A 83 -7.36 23.17 -3.88
C SER A 83 -7.77 23.33 -5.34
N LYS A 84 -6.78 23.63 -6.19
CA LYS A 84 -6.94 23.53 -7.66
C LYS A 84 -6.88 22.07 -8.14
N ARG A 85 -6.51 21.13 -7.28
CA ARG A 85 -6.44 19.71 -7.60
C ARG A 85 -7.86 19.12 -7.59
N PRO A 86 -8.24 18.40 -8.65
CA PRO A 86 -9.62 17.88 -8.73
C PRO A 86 -9.84 16.60 -7.91
N HIS A 87 -8.76 15.88 -7.56
CA HIS A 87 -8.86 14.55 -6.96
C HIS A 87 -7.61 14.20 -6.13
N MET A 88 -7.78 13.31 -5.14
CA MET A 88 -6.71 12.76 -4.32
C MET A 88 -6.86 11.25 -4.15
N PHE A 89 -5.76 10.51 -4.22
CA PHE A 89 -5.71 9.12 -3.75
C PHE A 89 -5.38 9.08 -2.24
N ALA A 90 -5.89 8.10 -1.53
CA ALA A 90 -5.54 7.85 -0.13
C ALA A 90 -5.19 6.38 0.07
N ASN A 91 -3.97 6.09 0.54
CA ASN A 91 -3.57 4.72 0.87
C ASN A 91 -4.06 4.37 2.27
N LEU A 92 -4.67 3.19 2.42
CA LEU A 92 -5.26 2.70 3.66
C LEU A 92 -4.98 1.20 3.79
N GLY A 93 -4.41 0.75 4.89
CA GLY A 93 -4.21 -0.68 5.17
C GLY A 93 -5.51 -1.38 5.55
N ASP A 94 -5.63 -2.66 5.24
CA ASP A 94 -6.79 -3.50 5.59
C ASP A 94 -7.06 -3.57 7.09
N GLY A 95 -6.01 -3.68 7.90
CA GLY A 95 -6.13 -3.64 9.36
C GLY A 95 -6.63 -2.32 9.88
N THR A 96 -6.11 -1.20 9.36
CA THR A 96 -6.58 0.14 9.72
C THR A 96 -8.02 0.34 9.27
N TYR A 97 -8.38 -0.09 8.06
CA TYR A 97 -9.76 -0.05 7.58
C TYR A 97 -10.71 -0.72 8.57
N TYR A 98 -10.37 -1.94 9.02
CA TYR A 98 -11.18 -2.70 9.95
C TYR A 98 -11.38 -1.99 11.29
N HIS A 99 -10.31 -1.51 11.93
CA HIS A 99 -10.45 -0.99 13.29
C HIS A 99 -10.92 0.48 13.36
N SER A 100 -10.65 1.31 12.34
CA SER A 100 -10.97 2.75 12.40
C SER A 100 -11.04 3.48 11.06
N GLY A 101 -10.31 3.04 10.02
CA GLY A 101 -10.23 3.71 8.72
C GLY A 101 -11.55 3.76 7.96
N PHE A 102 -12.46 2.85 8.26
CA PHE A 102 -13.81 2.87 7.75
C PHE A 102 -14.54 4.21 8.04
N LEU A 103 -14.32 4.81 9.21
CA LEU A 103 -14.89 6.11 9.55
C LEU A 103 -14.36 7.24 8.65
N ALA A 104 -13.11 7.18 8.24
CA ALA A 104 -12.52 8.14 7.30
C ALA A 104 -13.16 8.04 5.91
N VAL A 105 -13.42 6.83 5.44
CA VAL A 105 -14.14 6.59 4.17
C VAL A 105 -15.55 7.14 4.25
N ARG A 106 -16.29 6.84 5.32
CA ARG A 106 -17.64 7.38 5.59
C ARG A 106 -17.67 8.90 5.57
N GLN A 107 -16.71 9.55 6.24
CA GLN A 107 -16.61 11.00 6.27
C GLN A 107 -16.39 11.58 4.87
N SER A 108 -15.54 10.96 4.07
CA SER A 108 -15.25 11.41 2.70
C SER A 108 -16.45 11.24 1.77
N ILE A 109 -17.22 10.15 1.94
CA ILE A 109 -18.49 9.93 1.22
C ILE A 109 -19.50 11.02 1.60
N ALA A 110 -19.70 11.25 2.89
CA ALA A 110 -20.62 12.25 3.41
C ALA A 110 -20.27 13.68 2.95
N ALA A 111 -18.99 13.99 2.81
CA ALA A 111 -18.50 15.28 2.34
C ALA A 111 -18.58 15.44 0.80
N GLY A 112 -18.83 14.36 0.05
CA GLY A 112 -18.95 14.40 -1.41
C GLY A 112 -17.68 14.79 -2.16
N VAL A 113 -16.50 14.62 -1.54
CA VAL A 113 -15.22 14.98 -2.17
C VAL A 113 -14.76 13.94 -3.16
N ASN A 114 -14.04 14.38 -4.20
CA ASN A 114 -13.43 13.48 -5.17
C ASN A 114 -12.18 12.85 -4.58
N ILE A 115 -12.29 11.61 -4.15
CA ILE A 115 -11.21 10.83 -3.53
C ILE A 115 -11.31 9.37 -3.91
N THR A 116 -10.16 8.73 -4.14
CA THR A 116 -10.07 7.27 -4.28
C THR A 116 -9.31 6.68 -3.10
N TYR A 117 -10.00 5.92 -2.27
CA TYR A 117 -9.34 5.10 -1.27
C TYR A 117 -8.73 3.86 -1.90
N LYS A 118 -7.45 3.65 -1.67
CA LYS A 118 -6.71 2.44 -2.04
C LYS A 118 -6.57 1.59 -0.78
N ILE A 119 -7.48 0.65 -0.58
CA ILE A 119 -7.43 -0.28 0.55
C ILE A 119 -6.52 -1.44 0.19
N LEU A 120 -5.42 -1.56 0.93
CA LEU A 120 -4.32 -2.48 0.63
C LEU A 120 -4.49 -3.76 1.46
N VAL A 121 -5.14 -4.75 0.85
CA VAL A 121 -5.45 -6.04 1.48
C VAL A 121 -4.26 -6.99 1.29
N ASN A 122 -3.56 -7.32 2.38
CA ASN A 122 -2.33 -8.10 2.30
C ASN A 122 -2.23 -9.29 3.27
N ASP A 123 -3.32 -9.67 3.89
CA ASP A 123 -3.48 -10.80 4.82
C ASP A 123 -2.65 -10.72 6.12
N ALA A 124 -2.08 -9.57 6.47
CA ALA A 124 -1.24 -9.49 7.66
C ALA A 124 -1.04 -8.06 8.16
N VAL A 125 -0.82 -7.90 9.46
CA VAL A 125 -0.21 -6.69 10.03
C VAL A 125 1.28 -6.73 9.70
N ALA A 126 1.63 -6.32 8.48
CA ALA A 126 2.92 -6.64 7.86
C ALA A 126 4.10 -5.89 8.53
N MET A 127 3.92 -4.61 8.90
CA MET A 127 4.97 -3.76 9.43
C MET A 127 5.56 -4.29 10.74
N THR A 128 4.75 -4.88 11.59
CA THR A 128 5.15 -5.36 12.92
C THR A 128 5.51 -6.84 12.96
N GLY A 129 5.66 -7.51 11.82
CA GLY A 129 6.11 -8.89 11.72
C GLY A 129 5.08 -9.90 11.22
N GLY A 130 3.95 -9.45 10.71
CA GLY A 130 2.96 -10.31 10.06
C GLY A 130 2.06 -11.04 11.03
N GLN A 131 1.58 -10.34 12.04
CA GLN A 131 0.53 -10.85 12.92
C GLN A 131 -0.79 -10.99 12.15
N PRO A 132 -1.68 -11.92 12.55
CA PRO A 132 -3.04 -11.94 12.04
C PRO A 132 -3.80 -10.69 12.48
N LEU A 133 -4.79 -10.29 11.70
CA LEU A 133 -5.75 -9.26 12.11
C LEU A 133 -6.80 -9.87 13.03
N ASP A 134 -7.09 -9.22 14.13
CA ASP A 134 -8.24 -9.57 14.97
C ASP A 134 -9.52 -9.04 14.33
N GLY A 135 -10.43 -9.93 13.95
CA GLY A 135 -11.70 -9.56 13.33
C GLY A 135 -11.58 -9.16 11.84
N GLN A 136 -10.69 -9.78 11.09
CA GLN A 136 -10.47 -9.51 9.67
C GLN A 136 -11.77 -9.63 8.85
N LEU A 137 -12.09 -8.57 8.10
CA LEU A 137 -13.12 -8.61 7.06
C LEU A 137 -12.58 -9.29 5.80
N THR A 138 -13.41 -10.08 5.17
CA THR A 138 -13.14 -10.60 3.83
C THR A 138 -13.38 -9.51 2.77
N VAL A 139 -12.70 -9.61 1.62
CA VAL A 139 -12.90 -8.66 0.51
C VAL A 139 -14.38 -8.56 0.10
N PRO A 140 -15.16 -9.65 -0.01
CA PRO A 140 -16.60 -9.54 -0.26
C PRO A 140 -17.38 -8.76 0.81
N GLN A 141 -17.02 -8.90 2.08
CA GLN A 141 -17.64 -8.10 3.15
C GLN A 141 -17.30 -6.61 3.00
N MET A 142 -16.02 -6.29 2.74
CA MET A 142 -15.59 -4.91 2.49
C MET A 142 -16.35 -4.27 1.33
N THR A 143 -16.54 -4.99 0.21
CA THR A 143 -17.28 -4.42 -0.94
C THR A 143 -18.72 -4.07 -0.59
N ARG A 144 -19.42 -4.92 0.17
CA ARG A 144 -20.81 -4.68 0.59
C ARG A 144 -20.93 -3.54 1.60
N GLU A 145 -19.99 -3.46 2.53
CA GLU A 145 -19.92 -2.37 3.50
C GLU A 145 -19.70 -1.03 2.80
N LEU A 146 -18.77 -0.98 1.86
CA LEU A 146 -18.46 0.23 1.09
C LEU A 146 -19.61 0.65 0.16
N GLU A 147 -20.29 -0.32 -0.44
CA GLU A 147 -21.47 -0.06 -1.26
C GLU A 147 -22.62 0.48 -0.41
N ALA A 148 -22.90 -0.12 0.74
CA ALA A 148 -23.92 0.32 1.67
C ALA A 148 -23.66 1.74 2.21
N GLU A 149 -22.40 2.14 2.36
CA GLU A 149 -22.02 3.52 2.73
C GLU A 149 -22.15 4.52 1.56
N GLY A 150 -22.27 4.05 0.34
CA GLY A 150 -22.49 4.90 -0.84
C GLY A 150 -21.24 5.21 -1.65
N ALA A 151 -20.19 4.37 -1.58
CA ALA A 151 -19.05 4.46 -2.49
C ALA A 151 -19.54 4.40 -3.95
N LYS A 152 -19.10 5.34 -4.77
CA LYS A 152 -19.59 5.51 -6.15
C LYS A 152 -19.14 4.40 -7.08
N LYS A 153 -17.96 3.85 -6.85
CA LYS A 153 -17.42 2.76 -7.63
C LYS A 153 -16.43 1.96 -6.79
N ILE A 154 -16.48 0.64 -6.91
CA ILE A 154 -15.60 -0.29 -6.19
C ILE A 154 -14.95 -1.21 -7.23
N VAL A 155 -13.61 -1.26 -7.22
CA VAL A 155 -12.84 -2.14 -8.09
C VAL A 155 -11.87 -2.96 -7.25
N ILE A 156 -11.84 -4.25 -7.47
CA ILE A 156 -10.83 -5.16 -6.91
C ILE A 156 -9.71 -5.29 -7.93
N VAL A 157 -8.48 -5.05 -7.50
CA VAL A 157 -7.27 -5.27 -8.29
C VAL A 157 -6.42 -6.32 -7.59
N THR A 158 -6.05 -7.38 -8.30
CA THR A 158 -5.35 -8.54 -7.70
C THR A 158 -4.38 -9.18 -8.68
N ASP A 159 -3.40 -9.91 -8.17
CA ASP A 159 -2.53 -10.79 -8.98
C ASP A 159 -3.19 -12.14 -9.32
N GLN A 160 -4.38 -12.42 -8.79
CA GLN A 160 -5.13 -13.67 -8.93
C GLN A 160 -6.63 -13.43 -9.14
N PRO A 161 -7.08 -12.86 -10.28
CA PRO A 161 -8.49 -12.59 -10.55
C PRO A 161 -9.38 -13.84 -10.46
N GLU A 162 -8.81 -15.02 -10.73
CA GLU A 162 -9.50 -16.31 -10.64
C GLU A 162 -10.04 -16.62 -9.25
N LYS A 163 -9.50 -16.03 -8.19
CA LYS A 163 -10.07 -16.13 -6.82
C LYS A 163 -11.53 -15.66 -6.78
N TYR A 164 -11.89 -14.75 -7.67
CA TYR A 164 -13.18 -14.10 -7.74
C TYR A 164 -14.07 -14.64 -8.88
N ALA A 165 -13.54 -15.54 -9.72
CA ALA A 165 -14.24 -16.13 -10.86
C ALA A 165 -14.93 -17.46 -10.58
N GLY A 166 -14.71 -18.05 -9.39
CA GLY A 166 -15.23 -19.38 -9.02
C GLY A 166 -16.74 -19.40 -8.78
N GLY A 167 -17.40 -20.47 -9.22
CA GLY A 167 -18.85 -20.68 -9.20
C GLY A 167 -19.57 -20.75 -7.83
N THR A 168 -18.89 -20.44 -6.73
CA THR A 168 -19.53 -20.13 -5.45
C THR A 168 -19.84 -18.63 -5.47
N PRO A 169 -21.08 -18.19 -5.18
CA PRO A 169 -21.40 -16.77 -5.13
C PRO A 169 -20.52 -16.12 -4.06
N LEU A 170 -19.48 -15.41 -4.49
CA LEU A 170 -18.56 -14.67 -3.59
C LEU A 170 -19.26 -13.52 -2.88
N ASN A 171 -20.53 -13.27 -3.23
CA ASN A 171 -21.37 -12.25 -2.61
C ASN A 171 -20.68 -10.87 -2.57
N LEU A 172 -20.01 -10.49 -3.68
CA LEU A 172 -19.53 -9.14 -3.90
C LEU A 172 -20.69 -8.16 -4.00
N ALA A 173 -20.44 -6.90 -3.65
CA ALA A 173 -21.44 -5.85 -3.87
C ALA A 173 -21.78 -5.71 -5.37
N PRO A 174 -23.04 -5.39 -5.71
CA PRO A 174 -23.44 -5.14 -7.09
C PRO A 174 -22.56 -4.07 -7.76
N GLY A 175 -22.19 -4.31 -9.01
CA GLY A 175 -21.34 -3.37 -9.77
C GLY A 175 -19.84 -3.41 -9.44
N THR A 176 -19.42 -4.21 -8.46
CA THR A 176 -17.98 -4.44 -8.21
C THR A 176 -17.34 -5.18 -9.38
N THR A 177 -16.24 -4.65 -9.89
CA THR A 177 -15.45 -5.28 -10.96
C THR A 177 -14.11 -5.80 -10.43
N VAL A 178 -13.61 -6.88 -11.04
CA VAL A 178 -12.32 -7.49 -10.70
C VAL A 178 -11.38 -7.33 -11.89
N ARG A 179 -10.17 -6.85 -11.64
CA ARG A 179 -9.15 -6.57 -12.66
C ARG A 179 -7.81 -7.18 -12.26
N HIS A 180 -7.01 -7.54 -13.25
CA HIS A 180 -5.64 -7.96 -13.00
C HIS A 180 -4.78 -6.75 -12.57
N ARG A 181 -3.77 -6.99 -11.72
CA ARG A 181 -2.88 -5.93 -11.19
C ARG A 181 -2.15 -5.14 -12.29
N ASP A 182 -1.94 -5.73 -13.47
CA ASP A 182 -1.29 -5.07 -14.60
C ASP A 182 -2.15 -3.93 -15.19
N GLU A 183 -3.46 -3.94 -14.90
CA GLU A 183 -4.40 -2.89 -15.28
C GLU A 183 -4.48 -1.74 -14.23
N LEU A 184 -3.65 -1.76 -13.19
CA LEU A 184 -3.76 -0.82 -12.06
C LEU A 184 -3.78 0.64 -12.51
N ASP A 185 -2.94 1.05 -13.45
CA ASP A 185 -2.90 2.45 -13.92
C ASP A 185 -4.22 2.84 -14.60
N ALA A 186 -4.73 1.99 -15.48
CA ALA A 186 -6.02 2.21 -16.15
C ALA A 186 -7.18 2.29 -15.16
N VAL A 187 -7.23 1.38 -14.18
CA VAL A 187 -8.24 1.38 -13.10
C VAL A 187 -8.15 2.65 -12.27
N GLN A 188 -6.97 3.09 -11.90
CA GLN A 188 -6.80 4.31 -11.12
C GLN A 188 -7.26 5.56 -11.90
N ARG A 189 -7.02 5.64 -13.20
CA ARG A 189 -7.54 6.72 -14.05
C ARG A 189 -9.07 6.70 -14.09
N GLU A 190 -9.66 5.55 -14.30
CA GLU A 190 -11.11 5.34 -14.27
C GLU A 190 -11.74 5.80 -12.96
N LEU A 191 -11.15 5.42 -11.81
CA LEU A 191 -11.63 5.81 -10.49
C LEU A 191 -11.42 7.29 -10.20
N ARG A 192 -10.31 7.87 -10.63
CA ARG A 192 -10.02 9.30 -10.51
C ARG A 192 -11.03 10.17 -11.27
N ASP A 193 -11.43 9.72 -12.44
CA ASP A 193 -12.33 10.45 -13.32
C ASP A 193 -13.82 10.22 -12.96
N THR A 194 -14.11 9.39 -11.95
CA THR A 194 -15.44 9.17 -11.37
C THR A 194 -15.67 10.16 -10.21
N GLU A 195 -16.73 10.96 -10.28
CA GLU A 195 -17.07 11.94 -9.23
C GLU A 195 -17.43 11.27 -7.91
N GLY A 196 -16.95 11.86 -6.81
CA GLY A 196 -17.22 11.44 -5.45
C GLY A 196 -16.17 10.47 -4.92
N CYS A 197 -16.54 9.73 -3.88
CA CYS A 197 -15.65 8.76 -3.24
C CYS A 197 -15.70 7.42 -3.95
N THR A 198 -14.56 6.97 -4.45
CA THR A 198 -14.36 5.66 -5.08
C THR A 198 -13.39 4.80 -4.29
N VAL A 199 -13.42 3.49 -4.50
CA VAL A 199 -12.57 2.56 -3.75
C VAL A 199 -11.90 1.56 -4.66
N LEU A 200 -10.60 1.39 -4.47
CA LEU A 200 -9.79 0.35 -5.06
C LEU A 200 -9.34 -0.60 -3.94
N LEU A 201 -9.81 -1.85 -3.97
CA LEU A 201 -9.33 -2.92 -3.10
C LEU A 201 -8.15 -3.61 -3.78
N TYR A 202 -6.93 -3.36 -3.32
CA TYR A 202 -5.74 -4.01 -3.86
C TYR A 202 -5.45 -5.29 -3.06
N ASP A 203 -5.89 -6.44 -3.58
CA ASP A 203 -5.77 -7.73 -2.91
C ASP A 203 -4.55 -8.50 -3.41
N GLN A 204 -3.49 -8.46 -2.61
CA GLN A 204 -2.28 -9.24 -2.87
C GLN A 204 -1.54 -9.52 -1.56
N THR A 205 -1.34 -10.80 -1.25
CA THR A 205 -0.67 -11.26 -0.03
C THR A 205 0.74 -10.65 0.13
N CYS A 206 1.08 -10.23 1.35
CA CYS A 206 2.41 -9.72 1.71
C CYS A 206 3.54 -10.68 1.29
N ALA A 207 4.60 -10.14 0.69
CA ALA A 207 5.74 -10.94 0.23
C ALA A 207 6.44 -11.71 1.35
N THR A 208 6.55 -11.11 2.55
CA THR A 208 7.14 -11.77 3.71
C THR A 208 6.25 -12.92 4.19
N GLU A 209 4.92 -12.71 4.17
CA GLU A 209 3.98 -13.77 4.51
C GLU A 209 3.99 -14.91 3.48
N LYS A 210 4.06 -14.61 2.18
CA LYS A 210 4.27 -15.63 1.13
C LYS A 210 5.52 -16.47 1.40
N ARG A 211 6.66 -15.85 1.76
CA ARG A 211 7.90 -16.57 2.13
C ARG A 211 7.73 -17.43 3.37
N ARG A 212 7.05 -16.93 4.39
CA ARG A 212 6.75 -17.66 5.63
C ARG A 212 5.87 -18.88 5.35
N ARG A 213 4.84 -18.73 4.54
CA ARG A 213 3.93 -19.82 4.12
C ARG A 213 4.69 -20.89 3.32
N ARG A 214 5.61 -20.51 2.43
CA ARG A 214 6.48 -21.45 1.69
C ARG A 214 7.40 -22.23 2.63
N LYS A 215 8.11 -21.54 3.52
CA LYS A 215 8.98 -22.20 4.52
C LYS A 215 8.25 -23.21 5.41
N ARG A 216 6.93 -23.03 5.60
CA ARG A 216 6.07 -23.92 6.39
C ARG A 216 5.32 -24.95 5.54
N GLY A 217 5.64 -25.07 4.24
CA GLY A 217 4.96 -26.00 3.32
C GLY A 217 3.49 -25.64 3.04
N LYS A 218 3.03 -24.43 3.40
CA LYS A 218 1.65 -23.98 3.21
C LYS A 218 1.42 -23.26 1.87
N LEU A 219 2.45 -23.01 1.12
CA LEU A 219 2.41 -22.41 -0.21
C LEU A 219 3.50 -23.02 -1.07
N VAL A 220 3.17 -23.36 -2.31
CA VAL A 220 4.10 -23.92 -3.28
C VAL A 220 5.08 -22.85 -3.74
N ASP A 221 6.35 -23.25 -3.94
CA ASP A 221 7.35 -22.36 -4.54
C ASP A 221 7.01 -22.05 -6.01
N PRO A 222 7.28 -20.82 -6.48
CA PRO A 222 7.00 -20.48 -7.88
C PRO A 222 7.88 -21.35 -8.82
N ALA A 223 7.25 -21.89 -9.85
CA ALA A 223 7.93 -22.71 -10.85
C ALA A 223 8.96 -21.91 -11.70
N LYS A 224 8.79 -20.59 -11.76
CA LYS A 224 9.68 -19.68 -12.51
C LYS A 224 10.28 -18.65 -11.57
N ARG A 225 11.52 -18.26 -11.82
CA ARG A 225 12.23 -17.17 -11.15
C ARG A 225 12.75 -16.19 -12.19
N VAL A 226 12.77 -14.92 -11.86
CA VAL A 226 13.44 -13.89 -12.68
C VAL A 226 14.94 -13.97 -12.39
N VAL A 227 15.74 -13.98 -13.46
CA VAL A 227 17.21 -13.95 -13.40
C VAL A 227 17.69 -12.85 -14.33
N ILE A 228 18.65 -12.06 -13.88
CA ILE A 228 19.34 -11.10 -14.75
C ILE A 228 20.50 -11.85 -15.41
N ASN A 229 20.55 -11.84 -16.75
CA ASN A 229 21.69 -12.39 -17.48
C ASN A 229 22.76 -11.30 -17.57
N GLU A 230 23.83 -11.47 -16.81
CA GLU A 230 24.94 -10.52 -16.73
C GLU A 230 25.64 -10.32 -18.08
N LEU A 231 25.64 -11.35 -18.98
CA LEU A 231 26.24 -11.25 -20.29
C LEU A 231 25.53 -10.31 -21.28
N VAL A 232 24.28 -9.97 -21.00
CA VAL A 232 23.46 -9.07 -21.84
C VAL A 232 22.96 -7.85 -21.07
N CYS A 233 23.34 -7.71 -19.80
CA CYS A 233 22.95 -6.59 -18.98
C CYS A 233 23.76 -5.35 -19.38
N GLU A 234 23.07 -4.29 -19.75
CA GLU A 234 23.68 -3.01 -20.16
C GLU A 234 23.92 -2.06 -18.95
N GLY A 235 23.60 -2.49 -17.74
CA GLY A 235 23.79 -1.69 -16.53
C GLY A 235 22.91 -0.43 -16.45
N CYS A 236 21.80 -0.36 -17.19
CA CYS A 236 20.93 0.83 -17.24
C CYS A 236 20.28 1.21 -15.90
N GLY A 237 20.24 0.29 -14.93
CA GLY A 237 19.63 0.53 -13.60
C GLY A 237 18.10 0.48 -13.55
N ASP A 238 17.41 0.30 -14.67
CA ASP A 238 15.94 0.28 -14.74
C ASP A 238 15.30 -0.74 -13.80
N CYS A 239 15.91 -1.91 -13.64
CA CYS A 239 15.45 -2.94 -12.71
C CYS A 239 15.40 -2.46 -11.26
N SER A 240 16.27 -1.54 -10.85
CA SER A 240 16.27 -0.90 -9.53
C SER A 240 15.34 0.31 -9.51
N VAL A 241 15.49 1.24 -10.44
CA VAL A 241 14.74 2.50 -10.49
C VAL A 241 13.25 2.26 -10.72
N GLN A 242 12.89 1.39 -11.67
CA GLN A 242 11.50 1.11 -12.04
C GLN A 242 10.80 0.23 -11.01
N SER A 243 11.50 -0.78 -10.48
CA SER A 243 10.90 -1.73 -9.53
C SER A 243 11.08 -1.35 -8.08
N ASN A 244 12.04 -0.47 -7.76
CA ASN A 244 12.43 -0.17 -6.38
C ASN A 244 12.81 -1.43 -5.59
N CYS A 245 13.47 -2.38 -6.23
CA CYS A 245 13.75 -3.69 -5.68
C CYS A 245 15.15 -3.75 -5.07
N LEU A 246 15.23 -3.97 -3.76
CA LEU A 246 16.51 -4.18 -3.04
C LEU A 246 17.24 -5.48 -3.40
N SER A 247 16.63 -6.34 -4.20
CA SER A 247 17.27 -7.60 -4.62
C SER A 247 18.22 -7.42 -5.80
N VAL A 248 18.29 -6.22 -6.35
CA VAL A 248 19.14 -5.90 -7.49
C VAL A 248 20.08 -4.79 -7.07
N GLU A 249 21.36 -5.09 -7.01
CA GLU A 249 22.43 -4.15 -6.72
C GLU A 249 23.35 -4.07 -7.94
N PRO A 250 23.80 -2.88 -8.36
CA PRO A 250 24.83 -2.77 -9.37
C PRO A 250 26.15 -3.29 -8.78
N VAL A 251 26.83 -4.15 -9.51
CA VAL A 251 28.18 -4.61 -9.17
C VAL A 251 29.15 -3.84 -10.05
N GLU A 252 30.09 -3.14 -9.45
CA GLU A 252 31.21 -2.54 -10.19
C GLU A 252 32.12 -3.70 -10.67
N THR A 253 32.30 -3.83 -11.97
CA THR A 253 33.17 -4.80 -12.62
C THR A 253 34.53 -4.21 -12.93
#